data_13ef1c9fbb39e1870f8f99a72e0c2b71
#
_entry.id   13ef1c9fbb39e1870f8f99a72e0c2b71
#
_cell.length_a   1.000
_cell.length_b   1.000
_cell.length_c   1.000
_cell.angle_alpha   90.00
_cell.angle_beta   90.00
_cell.angle_gamma   90.00
#
_symmetry.space_group_name_H-M   'P 1'
#
loop_
_entity.id
_entity.type
_entity.pdbx_description
1 polymer ?
#
loop_
_entity_poly.entity_id
_entity_poly.type
_entity_poly.pdbx_seq_one_letter_code
_entity_poly.pdbx_strand_id
1 'polypeptide(L)'
;MTDAVLPLRLRGVAKHFDEVGALDEADLDLQPGELLALVGPSGCGKSTLLRSIAGLLAIDRGTIHIADSLVDDGNHRVPPERRPAGLVFQEHALFPHLSVADNVGFGLRDMDSAAVATRVREMLELVSLDAHGDRYPHELSGGERQRVALARALAPQPALMLFDEPFASLDHNLRIQLRRDVTDALRATGTPAVFVTHDQHEALAIGDRIAVMRSGRIRQVGTPAEVYHRPADRFVGAFMGAASFLPISDHGTSALGPVDLDGRQPDELVAMVRPDDVIFVPAPDGEAVITSAEYHGSGWRVWASLPDGAELGFTAGHLAEPVTGQRGTVSLTPGHRQVALPRRVG
;
A
#
# COMPACT_ATOMS: atom_id res chain seq x y z
N MET A 1 -3.13 -11.93 29.91
CA MET A 1 -2.67 -11.10 28.80
C MET A 1 -3.79 -10.10 28.56
N THR A 2 -3.60 -8.84 28.91
CA THR A 2 -4.55 -7.77 28.57
C THR A 2 -4.56 -7.64 27.05
N ASP A 3 -5.72 -7.90 26.41
CA ASP A 3 -5.88 -7.64 24.98
C ASP A 3 -5.49 -6.17 24.73
N ALA A 4 -4.48 -5.96 23.89
CA ALA A 4 -4.06 -4.60 23.55
C ALA A 4 -5.19 -3.90 22.81
N VAL A 5 -5.48 -2.64 23.21
CA VAL A 5 -6.47 -1.80 22.55
C VAL A 5 -6.06 -1.62 21.08
N LEU A 6 -6.91 -2.06 20.14
CA LEU A 6 -6.64 -1.90 18.72
C LEU A 6 -6.99 -0.47 18.27
N PRO A 7 -6.06 0.24 17.61
CA PRO A 7 -6.34 1.55 17.04
C PRO A 7 -7.49 1.57 16.03
N LEU A 8 -7.62 0.49 15.25
CA LEU A 8 -8.71 0.30 14.28
C LEU A 8 -9.13 -1.17 14.26
N ARG A 9 -10.46 -1.39 14.28
CA ARG A 9 -11.07 -2.70 14.03
C ARG A 9 -12.27 -2.54 13.12
N LEU A 10 -12.25 -3.23 12.00
CA LEU A 10 -13.34 -3.31 11.03
C LEU A 10 -13.89 -4.73 11.03
N ARG A 11 -15.23 -4.89 11.03
CA ARG A 11 -15.89 -6.19 10.92
C ARG A 11 -17.07 -6.10 9.97
N GLY A 12 -17.00 -6.88 8.90
CA GLY A 12 -18.07 -7.02 7.91
C GLY A 12 -18.51 -5.71 7.29
N VAL A 13 -17.61 -4.74 7.12
CA VAL A 13 -17.96 -3.40 6.65
C VAL A 13 -18.41 -3.45 5.20
N ALA A 14 -19.64 -3.01 4.96
CA ALA A 14 -20.24 -2.94 3.63
C ALA A 14 -20.80 -1.55 3.32
N LYS A 15 -20.67 -1.14 2.04
CA LYS A 15 -21.20 0.13 1.52
C LYS A 15 -21.63 -0.03 0.07
N HIS A 16 -22.85 0.37 -0.21
CA HIS A 16 -23.41 0.41 -1.56
C HIS A 16 -23.72 1.85 -1.97
N PHE A 17 -23.55 2.12 -3.25
CA PHE A 17 -24.05 3.31 -3.92
C PHE A 17 -24.99 2.82 -5.00
N ASP A 18 -26.28 3.05 -4.80
CA ASP A 18 -27.33 2.47 -5.61
C ASP A 18 -27.19 0.94 -5.72
N GLU A 19 -27.00 0.39 -6.92
CA GLU A 19 -26.80 -1.05 -7.15
C GLU A 19 -25.32 -1.48 -7.11
N VAL A 20 -24.38 -0.53 -6.92
CA VAL A 20 -22.93 -0.83 -6.95
C VAL A 20 -22.40 -0.99 -5.54
N GLY A 21 -21.95 -2.19 -5.20
CA GLY A 21 -21.23 -2.47 -3.96
C GLY A 21 -19.81 -1.88 -4.00
N ALA A 22 -19.55 -0.85 -3.20
CA ALA A 22 -18.24 -0.24 -3.09
C ALA A 22 -17.39 -0.91 -2.00
N LEU A 23 -18.03 -1.39 -0.93
CA LEU A 23 -17.41 -2.23 0.11
C LEU A 23 -18.28 -3.46 0.32
N ASP A 24 -17.65 -4.62 0.46
CA ASP A 24 -18.30 -5.89 0.60
C ASP A 24 -17.57 -6.75 1.65
N GLU A 25 -18.09 -6.73 2.88
CA GLU A 25 -17.57 -7.46 4.03
C GLU A 25 -16.06 -7.22 4.28
N ALA A 26 -15.67 -5.95 4.35
CA ALA A 26 -14.28 -5.62 4.65
C ALA A 26 -13.97 -5.83 6.15
N ASP A 27 -13.00 -6.71 6.43
CA ASP A 27 -12.46 -6.98 7.77
C ASP A 27 -11.00 -6.52 7.85
N LEU A 28 -10.65 -5.78 8.91
CA LEU A 28 -9.29 -5.30 9.11
C LEU A 28 -9.02 -4.99 10.57
N ASP A 29 -7.85 -5.37 11.06
CA ASP A 29 -7.31 -4.96 12.35
C ASP A 29 -5.99 -4.22 12.13
N LEU A 30 -5.81 -3.07 12.80
CA LEU A 30 -4.57 -2.32 12.86
C LEU A 30 -3.96 -2.48 14.26
N GLN A 31 -2.66 -2.73 14.32
CA GLN A 31 -1.94 -2.88 15.58
C GLN A 31 -1.43 -1.51 16.11
N PRO A 32 -1.18 -1.37 17.41
CA PRO A 32 -0.58 -0.15 17.97
C PRO A 32 0.75 0.20 17.29
N GLY A 33 0.89 1.46 16.86
CA GLY A 33 2.08 1.97 16.16
C GLY A 33 2.30 1.43 14.76
N GLU A 34 1.39 0.61 14.23
CA GLU A 34 1.50 0.01 12.89
C GLU A 34 1.23 1.03 11.78
N LEU A 35 2.04 1.00 10.74
CA LEU A 35 1.78 1.67 9.47
C LEU A 35 1.25 0.63 8.47
N LEU A 36 -0.02 0.73 8.10
CA LEU A 36 -0.68 -0.14 7.14
C LEU A 36 -0.84 0.56 5.79
N ALA A 37 -0.39 -0.08 4.72
CA ALA A 37 -0.68 0.36 3.36
C ALA A 37 -1.91 -0.36 2.81
N LEU A 38 -2.96 0.38 2.42
CA LEU A 38 -4.14 -0.15 1.75
C LEU A 38 -4.02 0.09 0.24
N VAL A 39 -3.89 -0.98 -0.53
CA VAL A 39 -3.66 -0.91 -1.96
C VAL A 39 -4.70 -1.69 -2.77
N GLY A 40 -4.82 -1.36 -4.04
CA GLY A 40 -5.72 -2.04 -4.97
C GLY A 40 -5.98 -1.20 -6.21
N PRO A 41 -6.60 -1.75 -7.27
CA PRO A 41 -6.91 -1.03 -8.49
C PRO A 41 -7.83 0.16 -8.23
N SER A 42 -7.87 1.09 -9.19
CA SER A 42 -8.82 2.21 -9.13
C SER A 42 -10.26 1.69 -9.06
N GLY A 43 -11.07 2.32 -8.22
CA GLY A 43 -12.47 1.92 -8.03
C GLY A 43 -12.71 0.68 -7.15
N CYS A 44 -11.69 0.06 -6.53
CA CYS A 44 -11.90 -1.13 -5.69
C CYS A 44 -12.45 -0.84 -4.29
N GLY A 45 -12.66 0.43 -3.89
CA GLY A 45 -13.27 0.82 -2.62
C GLY A 45 -12.34 1.43 -1.57
N LYS A 46 -11.03 1.63 -1.84
CA LYS A 46 -10.04 2.16 -0.86
C LYS A 46 -10.45 3.49 -0.22
N SER A 47 -10.69 4.52 -1.05
CA SER A 47 -11.11 5.85 -0.55
C SER A 47 -12.49 5.80 0.10
N THR A 48 -13.38 4.90 -0.34
CA THR A 48 -14.66 4.65 0.32
C THR A 48 -14.44 4.13 1.73
N LEU A 49 -13.59 3.12 1.91
CA LEU A 49 -13.25 2.56 3.21
C LEU A 49 -12.60 3.62 4.12
N LEU A 50 -11.62 4.35 3.61
CA LEU A 50 -10.94 5.41 4.36
C LEU A 50 -11.93 6.49 4.83
N ARG A 51 -12.81 6.96 3.93
CA ARG A 51 -13.84 7.97 4.26
C ARG A 51 -14.88 7.44 5.24
N SER A 52 -15.21 6.15 5.19
CA SER A 52 -16.08 5.52 6.20
C SER A 52 -15.41 5.48 7.58
N ILE A 53 -14.12 5.13 7.66
CA ILE A 53 -13.35 5.18 8.91
C ILE A 53 -13.29 6.61 9.45
N ALA A 54 -13.04 7.60 8.59
CA ALA A 54 -13.01 9.02 8.96
C ALA A 54 -14.38 9.59 9.38
N GLY A 55 -15.49 8.87 9.13
CA GLY A 55 -16.84 9.34 9.42
C GLY A 55 -17.43 10.28 8.35
N LEU A 56 -16.75 10.48 7.23
CA LEU A 56 -17.26 11.28 6.11
C LEU A 56 -18.34 10.55 5.31
N LEU A 57 -18.34 9.23 5.36
CA LEU A 57 -19.30 8.36 4.68
C LEU A 57 -19.86 7.34 5.67
N ALA A 58 -21.18 7.17 5.70
CA ALA A 58 -21.85 6.16 6.51
C ALA A 58 -21.72 4.78 5.87
N ILE A 59 -21.50 3.74 6.67
CA ILE A 59 -21.58 2.35 6.23
C ILE A 59 -23.04 1.89 6.20
N ASP A 60 -23.32 0.82 5.46
CA ASP A 60 -24.66 0.23 5.40
C ASP A 60 -24.78 -0.97 6.35
N ARG A 61 -23.67 -1.69 6.58
CA ARG A 61 -23.58 -2.85 7.48
C ARG A 61 -22.16 -2.99 8.04
N GLY A 62 -22.04 -3.78 9.11
CA GLY A 62 -20.78 -4.05 9.79
C GLY A 62 -20.51 -3.08 10.92
N THR A 63 -19.29 -3.08 11.44
CA THR A 63 -18.90 -2.20 12.54
C THR A 63 -17.50 -1.61 12.32
N ILE A 64 -17.32 -0.35 12.73
CA ILE A 64 -16.05 0.36 12.78
C ILE A 64 -15.79 0.75 14.23
N HIS A 65 -14.66 0.30 14.79
CA HIS A 65 -14.16 0.73 16.09
C HIS A 65 -12.84 1.47 15.93
N ILE A 66 -12.66 2.59 16.64
CA ILE A 66 -11.40 3.31 16.76
C ILE A 66 -11.06 3.40 18.24
N ALA A 67 -9.86 2.96 18.63
CA ALA A 67 -9.42 2.87 20.02
C ALA A 67 -10.47 2.14 20.91
N ASP A 68 -10.96 0.98 20.43
CA ASP A 68 -12.04 0.15 21.00
C ASP A 68 -13.41 0.83 21.13
N SER A 69 -13.56 2.09 20.76
CA SER A 69 -14.85 2.79 20.74
C SER A 69 -15.58 2.52 19.44
N LEU A 70 -16.84 2.08 19.52
CA LEU A 70 -17.72 1.94 18.35
C LEU A 70 -18.00 3.32 17.76
N VAL A 71 -17.60 3.53 16.49
CA VAL A 71 -17.81 4.81 15.81
C VAL A 71 -18.82 4.74 14.66
N ASP A 72 -19.12 3.54 14.14
CA ASP A 72 -20.18 3.33 13.15
C ASP A 72 -20.62 1.85 13.16
N ASP A 73 -21.94 1.60 13.13
CA ASP A 73 -22.54 0.26 12.97
C ASP A 73 -23.66 0.24 11.93
N GLY A 74 -23.75 1.29 11.13
CA GLY A 74 -24.83 1.50 10.16
C GLY A 74 -26.06 2.19 10.74
N ASN A 75 -26.32 2.09 12.06
CA ASN A 75 -27.43 2.76 12.76
C ASN A 75 -26.92 3.90 13.65
N HIS A 76 -25.86 3.66 14.41
CA HIS A 76 -25.18 4.65 15.21
C HIS A 76 -23.95 5.15 14.48
N ARG A 77 -23.76 6.47 14.38
CA ARG A 77 -22.63 7.08 13.72
C ARG A 77 -22.07 8.24 14.52
N VAL A 78 -20.80 8.14 14.93
CA VAL A 78 -20.04 9.26 15.48
C VAL A 78 -19.63 10.18 14.32
N PRO A 79 -19.93 11.50 14.38
CA PRO A 79 -19.56 12.43 13.32
C PRO A 79 -18.02 12.61 13.23
N PRO A 80 -17.48 13.01 12.05
CA PRO A 80 -16.04 13.07 11.79
C PRO A 80 -15.23 13.86 12.85
N GLU A 81 -15.75 15.01 13.26
CA GLU A 81 -15.09 15.91 14.22
C GLU A 81 -14.99 15.34 15.64
N ARG A 82 -15.71 14.26 15.94
CA ARG A 82 -15.66 13.56 17.24
C ARG A 82 -14.94 12.22 17.18
N ARG A 83 -14.48 11.78 16.00
CA ARG A 83 -13.69 10.57 15.87
C ARG A 83 -12.25 10.85 16.28
N PRO A 84 -11.59 10.00 17.07
CA PRO A 84 -10.19 10.17 17.45
C PRO A 84 -9.26 9.79 16.28
N ALA A 85 -9.50 10.34 15.09
CA ALA A 85 -8.76 10.06 13.87
C ALA A 85 -8.35 11.37 13.17
N GLY A 86 -7.08 11.47 12.79
CA GLY A 86 -6.57 12.53 11.93
C GLY A 86 -6.68 12.10 10.45
N LEU A 87 -7.04 13.03 9.57
CA LEU A 87 -7.14 12.77 8.14
C LEU A 87 -6.32 13.77 7.34
N VAL A 88 -5.49 13.26 6.43
CA VAL A 88 -4.74 14.03 5.45
C VAL A 88 -5.24 13.68 4.06
N PHE A 89 -5.80 14.68 3.37
CA PHE A 89 -6.27 14.55 1.99
C PHE A 89 -5.16 14.77 0.97
N GLN A 90 -5.35 14.29 -0.25
CA GLN A 90 -4.46 14.49 -1.38
C GLN A 90 -4.16 15.97 -1.66
N GLU A 91 -5.13 16.86 -1.52
CA GLU A 91 -5.00 18.32 -1.77
C GLU A 91 -4.55 19.11 -0.53
N HIS A 92 -4.05 18.45 0.53
CA HIS A 92 -3.57 19.04 1.80
C HIS A 92 -4.63 19.81 2.60
N ALA A 93 -5.63 20.40 1.96
CA ALA A 93 -6.78 21.11 2.53
C ALA A 93 -6.41 22.11 3.65
N LEU A 94 -5.29 22.86 3.50
CA LEU A 94 -4.91 23.92 4.44
C LEU A 94 -5.84 25.11 4.32
N PHE A 95 -6.07 25.79 5.44
CA PHE A 95 -6.84 27.02 5.48
C PHE A 95 -5.99 28.18 4.92
N PRO A 96 -6.32 28.72 3.72
CA PRO A 96 -5.43 29.66 3.02
C PRO A 96 -5.31 31.03 3.72
N HIS A 97 -6.26 31.37 4.57
CA HIS A 97 -6.33 32.61 5.33
C HIS A 97 -5.70 32.52 6.73
N LEU A 98 -5.22 31.35 7.15
CA LEU A 98 -4.53 31.12 8.39
C LEU A 98 -3.03 30.96 8.16
N SER A 99 -2.21 31.43 9.10
CA SER A 99 -0.78 31.16 9.13
C SER A 99 -0.49 29.66 9.28
N VAL A 100 0.76 29.24 9.10
CA VAL A 100 1.20 27.86 9.37
C VAL A 100 0.93 27.48 10.81
N ALA A 101 1.29 28.35 11.77
CA ALA A 101 1.05 28.09 13.20
C ALA A 101 -0.45 27.97 13.50
N ASP A 102 -1.28 28.85 12.94
CA ASP A 102 -2.74 28.81 13.12
C ASP A 102 -3.38 27.59 12.47
N ASN A 103 -2.86 27.16 11.32
CA ASN A 103 -3.29 25.89 10.70
C ASN A 103 -3.02 24.70 11.61
N VAL A 104 -1.80 24.59 12.18
CA VAL A 104 -1.42 23.50 13.09
C VAL A 104 -2.24 23.56 14.40
N GLY A 105 -2.45 24.76 14.95
CA GLY A 105 -3.22 24.98 16.16
C GLY A 105 -4.74 24.82 16.01
N PHE A 106 -5.26 24.74 14.79
CA PHE A 106 -6.71 24.80 14.51
C PHE A 106 -7.53 23.73 15.24
N GLY A 107 -7.00 22.54 15.43
CA GLY A 107 -7.65 21.42 16.13
C GLY A 107 -7.50 21.46 17.66
N LEU A 108 -6.81 22.44 18.24
CA LEU A 108 -6.46 22.49 19.66
C LEU A 108 -7.34 23.45 20.49
N ARG A 109 -8.61 23.61 20.08
CA ARG A 109 -9.51 24.64 20.63
C ARG A 109 -9.85 24.48 22.12
N ASP A 110 -9.74 23.28 22.64
CA ASP A 110 -10.07 22.95 24.04
C ASP A 110 -8.87 23.11 25.00
N MET A 111 -7.70 23.50 24.46
CA MET A 111 -6.46 23.73 25.24
C MET A 111 -6.28 25.21 25.56
N ASP A 112 -5.58 25.49 26.65
CA ASP A 112 -5.17 26.88 26.97
C ASP A 112 -4.13 27.40 25.96
N SER A 113 -4.03 28.72 25.79
CA SER A 113 -3.19 29.36 24.78
C SER A 113 -1.69 29.03 24.91
N ALA A 114 -1.19 28.81 26.11
CA ALA A 114 0.22 28.50 26.37
C ALA A 114 0.51 27.02 25.93
N ALA A 115 -0.41 26.13 26.25
CA ALA A 115 -0.34 24.73 25.82
C ALA A 115 -0.45 24.60 24.29
N VAL A 116 -1.36 25.34 23.64
CA VAL A 116 -1.46 25.43 22.17
C VAL A 116 -0.15 25.88 21.56
N ALA A 117 0.44 27.01 22.06
CA ALA A 117 1.69 27.53 21.53
C ALA A 117 2.86 26.53 21.68
N THR A 118 2.90 25.79 22.78
CA THR A 118 3.90 24.75 23.00
C THR A 118 3.69 23.58 22.02
N ARG A 119 2.45 23.11 21.88
CA ARG A 119 2.12 21.99 21.00
C ARG A 119 2.37 22.32 19.53
N VAL A 120 2.01 23.52 19.08
CA VAL A 120 2.30 24.00 17.72
C VAL A 120 3.80 23.99 17.45
N ARG A 121 4.63 24.47 18.39
CA ARG A 121 6.08 24.46 18.23
C ARG A 121 6.62 23.05 18.12
N GLU A 122 6.22 22.14 19.02
CA GLU A 122 6.61 20.72 18.94
C GLU A 122 6.27 20.10 17.59
N MET A 123 5.09 20.38 17.05
CA MET A 123 4.66 19.84 15.78
C MET A 123 5.42 20.43 14.58
N LEU A 124 5.73 21.72 14.62
CA LEU A 124 6.55 22.36 13.60
C LEU A 124 8.01 21.86 13.63
N GLU A 125 8.57 21.66 14.80
CA GLU A 125 9.89 21.04 14.98
C GLU A 125 9.90 19.59 14.43
N LEU A 126 8.87 18.78 14.75
CA LEU A 126 8.71 17.40 14.27
C LEU A 126 8.76 17.29 12.75
N VAL A 127 8.18 18.28 12.04
CA VAL A 127 8.15 18.30 10.57
C VAL A 127 9.20 19.21 9.93
N SER A 128 10.18 19.72 10.72
CA SER A 128 11.27 20.60 10.28
C SER A 128 10.77 21.90 9.62
N LEU A 129 9.78 22.54 10.22
CA LEU A 129 9.18 23.81 9.79
C LEU A 129 9.12 24.87 10.92
N ASP A 130 9.98 24.76 11.93
CA ASP A 130 10.07 25.64 13.09
C ASP A 130 10.19 27.13 12.74
N ALA A 131 10.92 27.45 11.65
CA ALA A 131 11.09 28.83 11.17
C ALA A 131 9.95 29.33 10.27
N HIS A 132 8.87 28.54 10.05
CA HIS A 132 7.83 28.87 9.07
C HIS A 132 6.48 29.22 9.70
N GLY A 133 6.40 29.34 11.03
CA GLY A 133 5.14 29.54 11.76
C GLY A 133 4.28 30.71 11.27
N ASP A 134 4.91 31.84 10.92
CA ASP A 134 4.22 33.07 10.49
C ASP A 134 3.87 33.10 8.99
N ARG A 135 4.36 32.13 8.19
CA ARG A 135 4.06 32.06 6.76
C ARG A 135 2.63 31.58 6.51
N TYR A 136 2.15 31.88 5.31
CA TYR A 136 0.85 31.43 4.81
C TYR A 136 1.01 30.28 3.80
N PRO A 137 -0.03 29.45 3.58
CA PRO A 137 0.03 28.30 2.66
C PRO A 137 0.49 28.63 1.22
N HIS A 138 0.19 29.84 0.72
CA HIS A 138 0.60 30.27 -0.62
C HIS A 138 2.10 30.60 -0.72
N GLU A 139 2.80 30.78 0.40
CA GLU A 139 4.24 31.04 0.47
C GLU A 139 5.06 29.75 0.59
N LEU A 140 4.39 28.59 0.65
CA LEU A 140 5.01 27.29 0.85
C LEU A 140 5.09 26.47 -0.45
N SER A 141 6.15 25.69 -0.57
CA SER A 141 6.24 24.61 -1.57
C SER A 141 5.19 23.51 -1.34
N GLY A 142 4.95 22.65 -2.33
CA GLY A 142 4.04 21.52 -2.19
C GLY A 142 4.40 20.60 -1.02
N GLY A 143 5.69 20.29 -0.86
CA GLY A 143 6.16 19.45 0.24
C GLY A 143 6.04 20.11 1.62
N GLU A 144 6.27 21.42 1.72
CA GLU A 144 6.04 22.15 2.98
C GLU A 144 4.56 22.18 3.35
N ARG A 145 3.66 22.37 2.37
CA ARG A 145 2.21 22.28 2.63
C ARG A 145 1.80 20.91 3.14
N GLN A 146 2.37 19.83 2.59
CA GLN A 146 2.11 18.48 3.07
C GLN A 146 2.55 18.32 4.53
N ARG A 147 3.75 18.77 4.88
CA ARG A 147 4.27 18.72 6.25
C ARG A 147 3.42 19.53 7.23
N VAL A 148 2.92 20.69 6.84
CA VAL A 148 1.96 21.45 7.65
C VAL A 148 0.65 20.69 7.84
N ALA A 149 0.11 20.06 6.79
CA ALA A 149 -1.10 19.25 6.90
C ALA A 149 -0.91 18.04 7.84
N LEU A 150 0.27 17.41 7.81
CA LEU A 150 0.64 16.35 8.75
C LEU A 150 0.70 16.88 10.18
N ALA A 151 1.43 17.99 10.42
CA ALA A 151 1.55 18.60 11.74
C ALA A 151 0.18 18.97 12.32
N ARG A 152 -0.71 19.58 11.51
CA ARG A 152 -2.10 19.89 11.88
C ARG A 152 -2.89 18.66 12.29
N ALA A 153 -2.76 17.57 11.53
CA ALA A 153 -3.49 16.33 11.80
C ALA A 153 -2.96 15.58 13.04
N LEU A 154 -1.66 15.69 13.34
CA LEU A 154 -1.01 15.10 14.52
C LEU A 154 -1.15 15.94 15.79
N ALA A 155 -1.37 17.25 15.66
CA ALA A 155 -1.42 18.16 16.80
C ALA A 155 -2.43 17.72 17.89
N PRO A 156 -3.67 17.26 17.55
CA PRO A 156 -4.66 16.78 18.52
C PRO A 156 -4.34 15.41 19.14
N GLN A 157 -3.23 14.77 18.80
CA GLN A 157 -2.85 13.41 19.25
C GLN A 157 -3.91 12.35 18.90
N PRO A 158 -4.26 12.18 17.64
CA PRO A 158 -5.28 11.21 17.26
C PRO A 158 -4.82 9.78 17.57
N ALA A 159 -5.79 8.89 17.87
CA ALA A 159 -5.52 7.46 18.06
C ALA A 159 -5.18 6.75 16.73
N LEU A 160 -5.49 7.36 15.59
CA LEU A 160 -5.30 6.83 14.24
C LEU A 160 -5.07 7.96 13.24
N MET A 161 -4.11 7.79 12.34
CA MET A 161 -3.94 8.66 11.17
C MET A 161 -4.42 7.98 9.90
N LEU A 162 -5.08 8.74 9.02
CA LEU A 162 -5.62 8.31 7.74
C LEU A 162 -5.03 9.18 6.63
N PHE A 163 -4.53 8.56 5.56
CA PHE A 163 -3.94 9.25 4.42
C PHE A 163 -4.60 8.78 3.11
N ASP A 164 -5.23 9.70 2.37
CA ASP A 164 -5.84 9.43 1.06
C ASP A 164 -4.90 9.89 -0.05
N GLU A 165 -4.10 8.98 -0.62
CA GLU A 165 -3.12 9.21 -1.69
C GLU A 165 -2.17 10.41 -1.41
N PRO A 166 -1.51 10.47 -0.25
CA PRO A 166 -0.83 11.69 0.19
C PRO A 166 0.34 12.13 -0.70
N PHE A 167 0.88 11.26 -1.55
CA PHE A 167 2.07 11.53 -2.36
C PHE A 167 1.80 11.55 -3.87
N ALA A 168 0.55 11.39 -4.32
CA ALA A 168 0.22 11.18 -5.74
C ALA A 168 0.57 12.38 -6.65
N SER A 169 0.53 13.60 -6.13
CA SER A 169 0.75 14.83 -6.91
C SER A 169 2.21 15.34 -6.93
N LEU A 170 3.15 14.55 -6.37
CA LEU A 170 4.54 14.97 -6.18
C LEU A 170 5.47 14.36 -7.23
N ASP A 171 6.54 15.09 -7.56
CA ASP A 171 7.64 14.51 -8.34
C ASP A 171 8.34 13.37 -7.58
N HIS A 172 9.10 12.55 -8.32
CA HIS A 172 9.69 11.32 -7.78
C HIS A 172 10.61 11.56 -6.58
N ASN A 173 11.49 12.55 -6.62
CA ASN A 173 12.47 12.79 -5.56
C ASN A 173 11.80 13.35 -4.30
N LEU A 174 10.91 14.31 -4.47
CA LEU A 174 10.15 14.90 -3.37
C LEU A 174 9.25 13.87 -2.71
N ARG A 175 8.65 12.95 -3.48
CA ARG A 175 7.84 11.84 -2.99
C ARG A 175 8.63 10.92 -2.04
N ILE A 176 9.87 10.53 -2.44
CA ILE A 176 10.74 9.67 -1.60
C ILE A 176 11.08 10.39 -0.29
N GLN A 177 11.44 11.67 -0.34
CA GLN A 177 11.80 12.45 0.84
C GLN A 177 10.60 12.59 1.78
N LEU A 178 9.45 13.09 1.29
CA LEU A 178 8.26 13.30 2.10
C LEU A 178 7.70 12.02 2.71
N ARG A 179 7.78 10.91 1.97
CA ARG A 179 7.41 9.61 2.51
C ARG A 179 8.22 9.28 3.76
N ARG A 180 9.55 9.51 3.74
CA ARG A 180 10.41 9.32 4.91
C ARG A 180 10.02 10.26 6.04
N ASP A 181 9.92 11.56 5.76
CA ASP A 181 9.57 12.58 6.76
C ASP A 181 8.26 12.23 7.47
N VAL A 182 7.22 11.82 6.72
CA VAL A 182 5.91 11.42 7.26
C VAL A 182 6.02 10.15 8.11
N THR A 183 6.71 9.12 7.62
CA THR A 183 6.85 7.87 8.37
C THR A 183 7.69 8.05 9.63
N ASP A 184 8.75 8.86 9.58
CA ASP A 184 9.59 9.17 10.74
C ASP A 184 8.79 9.94 11.81
N ALA A 185 7.98 10.92 11.43
CA ALA A 185 7.11 11.65 12.34
C ALA A 185 6.07 10.73 13.01
N LEU A 186 5.45 9.81 12.26
CA LEU A 186 4.50 8.84 12.82
C LEU A 186 5.19 7.86 13.77
N ARG A 187 6.38 7.38 13.43
CA ARG A 187 7.18 6.51 14.29
C ARG A 187 7.60 7.23 15.58
N ALA A 188 8.05 8.49 15.47
CA ALA A 188 8.46 9.29 16.63
C ALA A 188 7.31 9.53 17.63
N THR A 189 6.06 9.65 17.12
CA THR A 189 4.87 9.82 17.95
C THR A 189 4.20 8.50 18.35
N GLY A 190 4.63 7.35 17.78
CA GLY A 190 3.98 6.06 17.97
C GLY A 190 2.55 5.99 17.41
N THR A 191 2.18 6.91 16.51
CA THR A 191 0.83 7.02 15.98
C THR A 191 0.61 6.01 14.86
N PRO A 192 -0.35 5.07 14.98
CA PRO A 192 -0.68 4.12 13.92
C PRO A 192 -1.35 4.83 12.75
N ALA A 193 -1.14 4.30 11.53
CA ALA A 193 -1.67 4.94 10.34
C ALA A 193 -2.14 3.96 9.26
N VAL A 194 -3.15 4.39 8.49
CA VAL A 194 -3.58 3.74 7.24
C VAL A 194 -3.28 4.67 6.07
N PHE A 195 -2.44 4.20 5.15
CA PHE A 195 -2.10 4.87 3.90
C PHE A 195 -2.85 4.23 2.74
N VAL A 196 -3.73 4.97 2.09
CA VAL A 196 -4.29 4.55 0.80
C VAL A 196 -3.35 5.01 -0.30
N THR A 197 -2.96 4.08 -1.17
CA THR A 197 -2.18 4.38 -2.38
C THR A 197 -2.56 3.42 -3.51
N HIS A 198 -2.34 3.83 -4.75
CA HIS A 198 -2.39 2.93 -5.92
C HIS A 198 -0.98 2.51 -6.36
N ASP A 199 0.07 3.05 -5.74
CA ASP A 199 1.47 2.74 -6.06
C ASP A 199 1.96 1.57 -5.17
N GLN A 200 2.27 0.46 -5.81
CA GLN A 200 2.78 -0.76 -5.16
C GLN A 200 4.13 -0.53 -4.48
N HIS A 201 5.01 0.28 -5.10
CA HIS A 201 6.33 0.60 -4.56
C HIS A 201 6.23 1.45 -3.29
N GLU A 202 5.26 2.38 -3.26
CA GLU A 202 4.96 3.11 -2.03
C GLU A 202 4.53 2.17 -0.92
N ALA A 203 3.57 1.29 -1.20
CA ALA A 203 3.06 0.35 -0.21
C ALA A 203 4.15 -0.56 0.35
N LEU A 204 5.00 -1.12 -0.51
CA LEU A 204 6.13 -1.96 -0.12
C LEU A 204 7.17 -1.22 0.73
N ALA A 205 7.26 0.11 0.60
CA ALA A 205 8.25 0.92 1.29
C ALA A 205 7.74 1.58 2.59
N ILE A 206 6.42 1.74 2.76
CA ILE A 206 5.79 2.40 3.92
C ILE A 206 5.30 1.39 4.95
N GLY A 207 4.58 0.36 4.47
CA GLY A 207 3.78 -0.49 5.33
C GLY A 207 4.59 -1.49 6.14
N ASP A 208 4.30 -1.59 7.43
CA ASP A 208 4.66 -2.78 8.22
C ASP A 208 3.84 -3.97 7.74
N ARG A 209 2.58 -3.69 7.37
CA ARG A 209 1.70 -4.62 6.66
C ARG A 209 1.03 -3.92 5.47
N ILE A 210 0.64 -4.73 4.50
CA ILE A 210 -0.09 -4.31 3.30
C ILE A 210 -1.42 -5.05 3.28
N ALA A 211 -2.51 -4.30 3.10
CA ALA A 211 -3.83 -4.83 2.81
C ALA A 211 -4.12 -4.63 1.31
N VAL A 212 -4.27 -5.73 0.57
CA VAL A 212 -4.61 -5.69 -0.86
C VAL A 212 -6.12 -5.81 -1.02
N MET A 213 -6.72 -4.82 -1.66
CA MET A 213 -8.16 -4.72 -1.85
C MET A 213 -8.56 -4.95 -3.31
N ARG A 214 -9.65 -5.70 -3.54
CA ARG A 214 -10.27 -5.90 -4.85
C ARG A 214 -11.78 -5.97 -4.71
N SER A 215 -12.51 -5.23 -5.54
CA SER A 215 -13.99 -5.27 -5.62
C SER A 215 -14.68 -5.18 -4.26
N GLY A 216 -14.28 -4.20 -3.43
CA GLY A 216 -14.86 -3.96 -2.11
C GLY A 216 -14.36 -4.88 -0.99
N ARG A 217 -13.57 -5.91 -1.29
CA ARG A 217 -13.08 -6.90 -0.32
C ARG A 217 -11.57 -6.81 -0.10
N ILE A 218 -11.11 -7.09 1.10
CA ILE A 218 -9.69 -7.29 1.41
C ILE A 218 -9.33 -8.73 1.06
N ARG A 219 -8.41 -8.90 0.10
CA ARG A 219 -7.98 -10.21 -0.42
C ARG A 219 -6.86 -10.82 0.39
N GLN A 220 -5.94 -9.99 0.87
CA GLN A 220 -4.80 -10.41 1.69
C GLN A 220 -4.34 -9.26 2.58
N VAL A 221 -3.93 -9.59 3.80
CA VAL A 221 -3.16 -8.71 4.68
C VAL A 221 -1.92 -9.46 5.13
N GLY A 222 -0.76 -8.85 5.00
CA GLY A 222 0.52 -9.45 5.39
C GLY A 222 1.66 -8.45 5.34
N THR A 223 2.85 -8.87 5.78
CA THR A 223 4.07 -8.07 5.61
C THR A 223 4.36 -7.84 4.12
N PRO A 224 5.14 -6.81 3.75
CA PRO A 224 5.55 -6.59 2.37
C PRO A 224 6.13 -7.84 1.70
N ALA A 225 6.99 -8.57 2.41
CA ALA A 225 7.61 -9.79 1.91
C ALA A 225 6.59 -10.92 1.69
N GLU A 226 5.63 -11.11 2.61
CA GLU A 226 4.56 -12.11 2.45
C GLU A 226 3.66 -11.81 1.27
N VAL A 227 3.18 -10.56 1.14
CA VAL A 227 2.27 -10.18 0.04
C VAL A 227 2.97 -10.26 -1.32
N TYR A 228 4.27 -9.95 -1.38
CA TYR A 228 5.06 -9.99 -2.62
C TYR A 228 5.46 -11.42 -3.01
N HIS A 229 6.02 -12.21 -2.07
CA HIS A 229 6.56 -13.54 -2.36
C HIS A 229 5.57 -14.69 -2.13
N ARG A 230 4.51 -14.47 -1.34
CA ARG A 230 3.48 -15.49 -1.01
C ARG A 230 2.08 -14.90 -1.17
N PRO A 231 1.73 -14.43 -2.39
CA PRO A 231 0.39 -13.86 -2.62
C PRO A 231 -0.68 -14.93 -2.41
N ALA A 232 -1.84 -14.51 -1.90
CA ALA A 232 -2.96 -15.41 -1.64
C ALA A 232 -3.59 -15.97 -2.94
N ASP A 233 -3.54 -15.18 -4.01
CA ASP A 233 -4.08 -15.55 -5.30
C ASP A 233 -3.29 -14.88 -6.46
N ARG A 234 -3.65 -15.27 -7.69
CA ARG A 234 -3.05 -14.74 -8.92
C ARG A 234 -3.25 -13.22 -9.07
N PHE A 235 -4.38 -12.68 -8.59
CA PHE A 235 -4.62 -11.24 -8.64
C PHE A 235 -3.61 -10.48 -7.76
N VAL A 236 -3.45 -10.91 -6.50
CA VAL A 236 -2.47 -10.28 -5.59
C VAL A 236 -1.07 -10.38 -6.17
N GLY A 237 -0.70 -11.56 -6.71
CA GLY A 237 0.60 -11.78 -7.34
C GLY A 237 0.87 -10.83 -8.50
N ALA A 238 -0.08 -10.69 -9.42
CA ALA A 238 0.03 -9.79 -10.58
C ALA A 238 -0.06 -8.31 -10.19
N PHE A 239 -0.89 -7.99 -9.19
CA PHE A 239 -1.07 -6.61 -8.74
C PHE A 239 0.16 -6.08 -7.99
N MET A 240 0.82 -6.87 -7.16
CA MET A 240 1.95 -6.40 -6.32
C MET A 240 3.29 -6.31 -7.04
N GLY A 241 3.33 -6.59 -8.32
CA GLY A 241 4.53 -6.46 -9.16
C GLY A 241 4.53 -7.42 -10.33
N ALA A 242 5.50 -7.26 -11.21
CA ALA A 242 5.64 -8.14 -12.36
C ALA A 242 5.78 -9.61 -11.91
N ALA A 243 5.07 -10.51 -12.59
CA ALA A 243 5.12 -11.95 -12.34
C ALA A 243 4.77 -12.70 -13.61
N SER A 244 5.43 -13.83 -13.83
CA SER A 244 5.06 -14.82 -14.83
C SER A 244 4.25 -15.95 -14.18
N PHE A 245 3.26 -16.47 -14.91
CA PHE A 245 2.38 -17.55 -14.45
C PHE A 245 2.51 -18.72 -15.40
N LEU A 246 3.27 -19.73 -14.98
CA LEU A 246 3.60 -20.89 -15.80
C LEU A 246 2.61 -22.03 -15.56
N PRO A 247 2.28 -22.81 -16.59
CA PRO A 247 1.49 -24.03 -16.42
C PRO A 247 2.23 -25.03 -15.51
N ILE A 248 1.46 -25.80 -14.75
CA ILE A 248 1.97 -26.91 -13.95
C ILE A 248 1.52 -28.21 -14.63
N SER A 249 2.46 -29.11 -14.87
CA SER A 249 2.18 -30.44 -15.42
C SER A 249 1.50 -31.35 -14.39
N ASP A 250 0.90 -32.45 -14.83
CA ASP A 250 0.29 -33.48 -13.97
C ASP A 250 1.27 -34.09 -12.94
N HIS A 251 2.58 -33.94 -13.19
CA HIS A 251 3.64 -34.38 -12.29
C HIS A 251 4.08 -33.32 -11.28
N GLY A 252 3.40 -32.16 -11.21
CA GLY A 252 3.73 -31.07 -10.28
C GLY A 252 4.99 -30.28 -10.66
N THR A 253 5.31 -30.19 -11.96
CA THR A 253 6.46 -29.44 -12.48
C THR A 253 6.01 -28.34 -13.43
N SER A 254 6.71 -27.19 -13.43
CA SER A 254 6.64 -26.17 -14.47
C SER A 254 7.86 -26.24 -15.38
N ALA A 255 7.96 -25.35 -16.37
CA ALA A 255 9.14 -25.18 -17.20
C ALA A 255 10.42 -24.81 -16.43
N LEU A 256 10.30 -24.34 -15.17
CA LEU A 256 11.42 -24.01 -14.30
C LEU A 256 11.69 -25.05 -13.20
N GLY A 257 11.07 -26.22 -13.28
CA GLY A 257 11.27 -27.33 -12.36
C GLY A 257 10.11 -27.57 -11.39
N PRO A 258 10.36 -28.32 -10.28
CA PRO A 258 9.33 -28.73 -9.34
C PRO A 258 8.61 -27.56 -8.68
N VAL A 259 7.30 -27.72 -8.45
CA VAL A 259 6.44 -26.76 -7.76
C VAL A 259 5.90 -27.41 -6.49
N ASP A 260 5.95 -26.72 -5.37
CA ASP A 260 5.33 -27.18 -4.13
C ASP A 260 3.81 -26.94 -4.21
N LEU A 261 3.04 -28.01 -4.29
CA LEU A 261 1.59 -27.96 -4.49
C LEU A 261 0.79 -27.86 -3.18
N ASP A 262 1.43 -27.97 -2.02
CA ASP A 262 0.76 -27.99 -0.72
C ASP A 262 -0.41 -29.03 -0.68
N GLY A 263 -0.25 -30.18 -1.32
CA GLY A 263 -1.26 -31.25 -1.42
C GLY A 263 -2.45 -30.95 -2.34
N ARG A 264 -2.43 -29.84 -3.10
CA ARG A 264 -3.46 -29.46 -4.08
C ARG A 264 -3.24 -30.14 -5.44
N GLN A 265 -4.28 -30.14 -6.29
CA GLN A 265 -4.19 -30.75 -7.63
C GLN A 265 -3.52 -29.78 -8.62
N PRO A 266 -2.58 -30.25 -9.47
CA PRO A 266 -1.84 -29.40 -10.40
C PRO A 266 -2.70 -28.65 -11.43
N ASP A 267 -3.79 -29.24 -11.90
CA ASP A 267 -4.69 -28.69 -12.93
C ASP A 267 -5.45 -27.44 -12.45
N GLU A 268 -5.62 -27.30 -11.15
CA GLU A 268 -6.25 -26.13 -10.51
C GLU A 268 -5.26 -24.97 -10.27
N LEU A 269 -3.97 -25.19 -10.52
CA LEU A 269 -2.89 -24.28 -10.11
C LEU A 269 -2.09 -23.75 -11.30
N VAL A 270 -1.41 -22.62 -11.04
CA VAL A 270 -0.32 -22.06 -11.86
C VAL A 270 0.87 -21.79 -10.96
N ALA A 271 2.08 -21.91 -11.52
CA ALA A 271 3.30 -21.55 -10.83
C ALA A 271 3.61 -20.07 -11.07
N MET A 272 3.67 -19.27 -10.00
CA MET A 272 4.09 -17.87 -10.07
C MET A 272 5.60 -17.76 -9.88
N VAL A 273 6.23 -16.92 -10.71
CA VAL A 273 7.66 -16.61 -10.64
C VAL A 273 7.85 -15.10 -10.81
N ARG A 274 8.75 -14.52 -9.99
CA ARG A 274 9.16 -13.12 -10.13
C ARG A 274 10.31 -12.99 -11.13
N PRO A 275 10.39 -11.88 -11.88
CA PRO A 275 11.47 -11.66 -12.84
C PRO A 275 12.88 -11.73 -12.23
N ASP A 276 13.02 -11.29 -10.99
CA ASP A 276 14.31 -11.28 -10.26
C ASP A 276 14.75 -12.67 -9.79
N ASP A 277 13.82 -13.64 -9.79
CA ASP A 277 14.06 -15.02 -9.38
C ASP A 277 14.51 -15.91 -10.57
N VAL A 278 14.58 -15.36 -11.77
CA VAL A 278 14.89 -16.10 -13.00
C VAL A 278 16.30 -15.76 -13.50
N ILE A 279 17.08 -16.78 -13.78
CA ILE A 279 18.37 -16.68 -14.44
C ILE A 279 18.21 -17.14 -15.89
N PHE A 280 18.65 -16.29 -16.82
CA PHE A 280 18.78 -16.64 -18.24
C PHE A 280 20.27 -16.74 -18.59
N VAL A 281 20.64 -17.87 -19.19
CA VAL A 281 22.00 -18.11 -19.70
C VAL A 281 21.94 -18.29 -21.21
N PRO A 282 22.59 -17.42 -22.01
CA PRO A 282 22.65 -17.60 -23.45
C PRO A 282 23.25 -18.95 -23.82
N ALA A 283 22.55 -19.71 -24.68
CA ALA A 283 23.00 -21.00 -25.17
C ALA A 283 22.39 -21.24 -26.57
N PRO A 284 23.20 -21.62 -27.61
CA PRO A 284 22.68 -21.84 -28.95
C PRO A 284 21.60 -22.91 -29.01
N ASP A 285 21.74 -23.95 -28.19
CA ASP A 285 20.80 -25.08 -28.08
C ASP A 285 19.73 -24.87 -27.01
N GLY A 286 19.70 -23.69 -26.39
CA GLY A 286 18.70 -23.34 -25.37
C GLY A 286 17.29 -23.29 -25.94
N GLU A 287 16.31 -23.69 -25.13
CA GLU A 287 14.91 -23.80 -25.55
C GLU A 287 14.14 -22.49 -25.36
N ALA A 288 14.56 -21.60 -24.45
CA ALA A 288 13.94 -20.28 -24.28
C ALA A 288 14.44 -19.30 -25.34
N VAL A 289 13.53 -18.48 -25.90
CA VAL A 289 13.86 -17.50 -26.96
C VAL A 289 13.42 -16.11 -26.51
N ILE A 290 14.35 -15.15 -26.44
CA ILE A 290 14.01 -13.76 -26.12
C ILE A 290 13.06 -13.20 -27.17
N THR A 291 11.89 -12.71 -26.73
CA THR A 291 10.85 -12.10 -27.56
C THR A 291 10.92 -10.57 -27.54
N SER A 292 11.27 -9.98 -26.38
CA SER A 292 11.44 -8.53 -26.24
C SER A 292 12.32 -8.18 -25.05
N ALA A 293 12.88 -6.96 -25.08
CA ALA A 293 13.67 -6.41 -23.99
C ALA A 293 13.46 -4.90 -23.90
N GLU A 294 13.34 -4.37 -22.67
CA GLU A 294 13.16 -2.96 -22.38
C GLU A 294 14.21 -2.50 -21.37
N TYR A 295 14.90 -1.38 -21.65
CA TYR A 295 15.90 -0.81 -20.76
C TYR A 295 15.25 0.16 -19.75
N HIS A 296 15.50 -0.08 -18.45
CA HIS A 296 14.92 0.71 -17.35
C HIS A 296 15.95 1.53 -16.57
N GLY A 297 17.11 1.83 -17.17
CA GLY A 297 18.19 2.60 -16.55
C GLY A 297 19.09 1.76 -15.62
N SER A 298 18.55 1.04 -14.67
CA SER A 298 19.29 0.15 -13.76
C SER A 298 19.54 -1.24 -14.34
N GLY A 299 18.84 -1.62 -15.43
CA GLY A 299 18.94 -2.92 -16.08
C GLY A 299 17.87 -3.10 -17.13
N TRP A 300 17.74 -4.32 -17.62
CA TRP A 300 16.78 -4.72 -18.63
C TRP A 300 15.66 -5.55 -18.00
N ARG A 301 14.45 -5.30 -18.43
CA ARG A 301 13.34 -6.24 -18.31
C ARG A 301 13.21 -7.00 -19.64
N VAL A 302 13.28 -8.30 -19.56
CA VAL A 302 13.36 -9.17 -20.73
C VAL A 302 12.22 -10.18 -20.67
N TRP A 303 11.63 -10.48 -21.83
CA TRP A 303 10.63 -11.53 -21.97
C TRP A 303 11.15 -12.60 -22.93
N ALA A 304 10.92 -13.85 -22.57
CA ALA A 304 11.25 -15.00 -23.42
C ALA A 304 10.05 -15.93 -23.56
N SER A 305 9.90 -16.52 -24.73
CA SER A 305 8.98 -17.62 -24.96
C SER A 305 9.63 -18.95 -24.60
N LEU A 306 8.89 -19.80 -23.88
CA LEU A 306 9.28 -21.15 -23.50
C LEU A 306 8.74 -22.17 -24.53
N PRO A 307 9.23 -23.45 -24.54
CA PRO A 307 8.80 -24.49 -25.47
C PRO A 307 7.30 -24.79 -25.41
N ASP A 308 6.67 -24.64 -24.26
CA ASP A 308 5.24 -24.83 -24.05
C ASP A 308 4.39 -23.63 -24.48
N GLY A 309 5.03 -22.57 -25.03
CA GLY A 309 4.39 -21.35 -25.48
C GLY A 309 4.12 -20.34 -24.32
N ALA A 310 4.51 -20.66 -23.09
CA ALA A 310 4.39 -19.72 -21.98
C ALA A 310 5.40 -18.57 -22.13
N GLU A 311 5.02 -17.39 -21.67
CA GLU A 311 5.90 -16.23 -21.62
C GLU A 311 6.51 -16.09 -20.23
N LEU A 312 7.84 -15.93 -20.19
CA LEU A 312 8.63 -15.77 -18.97
C LEU A 312 9.33 -14.42 -18.96
N GLY A 313 9.02 -13.57 -17.95
CA GLY A 313 9.75 -12.33 -17.71
C GLY A 313 10.93 -12.55 -16.76
N PHE A 314 12.07 -11.90 -17.05
CA PHE A 314 13.24 -11.88 -16.16
C PHE A 314 13.96 -10.53 -16.22
N THR A 315 14.85 -10.29 -15.25
CA THR A 315 15.71 -9.11 -15.24
C THR A 315 17.11 -9.47 -15.69
N ALA A 316 17.77 -8.54 -16.40
CA ALA A 316 19.17 -8.65 -16.76
C ALA A 316 19.90 -7.35 -16.37
N GLY A 317 21.18 -7.47 -15.98
CA GLY A 317 21.98 -6.34 -15.54
C GLY A 317 22.16 -5.28 -16.62
N HIS A 318 22.51 -4.05 -16.23
CA HIS A 318 22.66 -2.91 -17.16
C HIS A 318 23.74 -3.09 -18.22
N LEU A 319 24.73 -3.97 -17.98
CA LEU A 319 25.78 -4.33 -18.95
C LEU A 319 25.36 -5.48 -19.88
N ALA A 320 24.20 -6.09 -19.68
CA ALA A 320 23.69 -7.09 -20.59
C ALA A 320 23.18 -6.41 -21.87
N GLU A 321 23.28 -7.10 -22.98
CA GLU A 321 22.74 -6.69 -24.29
C GLU A 321 21.79 -7.80 -24.80
N PRO A 322 20.59 -7.91 -24.20
CA PRO A 322 19.65 -8.94 -24.64
C PRO A 322 19.16 -8.65 -26.05
N VAL A 323 19.25 -9.65 -26.94
CA VAL A 323 18.87 -9.51 -28.35
C VAL A 323 17.64 -10.35 -28.61
N THR A 324 16.60 -9.77 -29.25
CA THR A 324 15.43 -10.51 -29.70
C THR A 324 15.83 -11.67 -30.63
N GLY A 325 15.28 -12.86 -30.39
CA GLY A 325 15.64 -14.10 -31.07
C GLY A 325 16.83 -14.83 -30.44
N GLN A 326 17.51 -14.26 -29.46
CA GLN A 326 18.57 -14.94 -28.72
C GLN A 326 18.03 -16.15 -27.98
N ARG A 327 18.68 -17.30 -28.12
CA ARG A 327 18.33 -18.55 -27.44
C ARG A 327 19.12 -18.69 -26.15
N GLY A 328 18.52 -19.34 -25.16
CA GLY A 328 19.16 -19.61 -23.90
C GLY A 328 18.42 -20.64 -23.04
N THR A 329 19.03 -20.98 -21.93
CA THR A 329 18.41 -21.79 -20.88
C THR A 329 17.93 -20.89 -19.74
N VAL A 330 16.82 -21.28 -19.14
CA VAL A 330 16.23 -20.59 -17.98
C VAL A 330 16.25 -21.48 -16.75
N SER A 331 16.51 -20.89 -15.60
CA SER A 331 16.48 -21.59 -14.31
C SER A 331 16.06 -20.63 -13.20
N LEU A 332 15.67 -21.17 -12.06
CA LEU A 332 15.45 -20.35 -10.86
C LEU A 332 16.79 -20.01 -10.19
N THR A 333 16.84 -18.83 -9.60
CA THR A 333 17.91 -18.44 -8.70
C THR A 333 18.01 -19.45 -7.54
N PRO A 334 19.23 -19.93 -7.19
CA PRO A 334 19.41 -20.90 -6.12
C PRO A 334 18.74 -20.49 -4.82
N GLY A 335 17.94 -21.37 -4.23
CA GLY A 335 17.20 -21.13 -3.01
C GLY A 335 15.81 -20.52 -3.19
N HIS A 336 15.45 -20.03 -4.39
CA HIS A 336 14.11 -19.56 -4.71
C HIS A 336 13.18 -20.73 -5.06
N ARG A 337 11.88 -20.55 -4.76
CA ARG A 337 10.83 -21.53 -5.06
C ARG A 337 9.71 -20.86 -5.82
N GLN A 338 9.09 -21.60 -6.69
CA GLN A 338 7.86 -21.18 -7.36
C GLN A 338 6.70 -21.26 -6.38
N VAL A 339 5.75 -20.33 -6.50
CA VAL A 339 4.55 -20.29 -5.68
C VAL A 339 3.37 -20.83 -6.46
N ALA A 340 2.75 -21.90 -5.95
CA ALA A 340 1.54 -22.45 -6.55
C ALA A 340 0.32 -21.62 -6.16
N LEU A 341 -0.37 -21.04 -7.16
CA LEU A 341 -1.54 -20.18 -6.97
C LEU A 341 -2.75 -20.76 -7.69
N PRO A 342 -3.99 -20.51 -7.19
CA PRO A 342 -5.19 -20.89 -7.90
C PRO A 342 -5.22 -20.36 -9.34
N ARG A 343 -5.57 -21.20 -10.30
CA ARG A 343 -5.66 -20.85 -11.73
C ARG A 343 -6.79 -19.86 -11.99
N ARG A 344 -7.91 -20.00 -11.26
CA ARG A 344 -9.05 -19.07 -11.31
C ARG A 344 -8.93 -18.08 -10.18
N VAL A 345 -9.17 -16.81 -10.50
CA VAL A 345 -9.30 -15.75 -9.51
C VAL A 345 -10.76 -15.74 -9.05
N GLY A 346 -11.01 -16.14 -7.83
CA GLY A 346 -12.33 -16.10 -7.22
C GLY A 346 -12.88 -14.68 -7.06
#